data_fa5eb4683347ad6e1ca95104dd2f32c4
#
_entry.id   fa5eb4683347ad6e1ca95104dd2f32c4
#
_cell.length_a   1.000
_cell.length_b   1.000
_cell.length_c   1.000
_cell.angle_alpha   90.00
_cell.angle_beta   90.00
_cell.angle_gamma   90.00
#
_symmetry.space_group_name_H-M   'P 1'
#
loop_
_entity.id
_entity.type
_entity.pdbx_description
1 polymer ?
#
loop_
_entity_poly.entity_id
_entity_poly.type
_entity_poly.pdbx_seq_one_letter_code
_entity_poly.pdbx_strand_id
1 'polypeptide(L)'
;ALAEGINRLRTLEAKSKILILLTDGKDEPAPPHSPLIYAEGAKKDKIKVYTIAIGSNSRTRSYLFDPSTRDVLRLPNGQEIVKVVNYPVDKEILQKIAKATDAKFFEAQDQEGLASIYDEIDLLEKSEVELSVNAIFEELFAWPLGLALALLLLEIILARTLFLRIP
;
A
#
# COMPACT_ATOMS: atom_id res chain seq x y z
N ALA A 1 10.80 11.84 -1.60
CA ALA A 1 10.57 10.39 -1.76
C ALA A 1 9.09 10.09 -2.00
N LEU A 2 8.17 10.49 -1.10
CA LEU A 2 6.73 10.18 -1.20
C LEU A 2 6.10 10.64 -2.52
N ALA A 3 6.28 11.90 -2.91
CA ALA A 3 5.73 12.46 -4.15
C ALA A 3 6.22 11.71 -5.40
N GLU A 4 7.50 11.37 -5.44
CA GLU A 4 8.09 10.63 -6.57
C GLU A 4 7.53 9.21 -6.67
N GLY A 5 7.40 8.51 -5.53
CA GLY A 5 6.78 7.19 -5.50
C GLY A 5 5.35 7.20 -6.00
N ILE A 6 4.53 8.17 -5.57
CA ILE A 6 3.15 8.32 -6.02
C ILE A 6 3.09 8.62 -7.53
N ASN A 7 3.95 9.52 -8.04
CA ASN A 7 3.97 9.86 -9.45
C ASN A 7 4.31 8.65 -10.34
N ARG A 8 5.23 7.79 -9.91
CA ARG A 8 5.57 6.56 -10.63
C ARG A 8 4.42 5.55 -10.64
N LEU A 9 3.73 5.38 -9.50
CA LEU A 9 2.61 4.45 -9.39
C LEU A 9 1.36 4.95 -10.15
N ARG A 10 1.20 6.27 -10.30
CA ARG A 10 0.07 6.87 -11.02
C ARG A 10 0.00 6.42 -12.48
N THR A 11 1.14 6.29 -13.14
CA THR A 11 1.23 5.93 -14.55
C THR A 11 1.09 4.43 -14.81
N LEU A 12 1.09 3.59 -13.78
CA LEU A 12 0.98 2.14 -13.93
C LEU A 12 -0.49 1.72 -14.05
N GLU A 13 -0.77 0.81 -14.99
CA GLU A 13 -2.06 0.13 -15.10
C GLU A 13 -2.03 -1.16 -14.25
N ALA A 14 -2.20 -1.02 -12.93
CA ALA A 14 -2.25 -2.14 -12.01
C ALA A 14 -3.57 -2.15 -11.23
N LYS A 15 -4.08 -3.34 -10.89
CA LYS A 15 -5.31 -3.51 -10.10
C LYS A 15 -5.15 -3.00 -8.66
N SER A 16 -4.00 -3.23 -8.06
CA SER A 16 -3.62 -2.71 -6.75
C SER A 16 -2.31 -1.91 -6.88
N LYS A 17 -2.25 -0.75 -6.25
CA LYS A 17 -1.09 0.13 -6.21
C LYS A 17 -0.73 0.41 -4.77
N ILE A 18 0.44 -0.07 -4.36
CA ILE A 18 0.91 0.00 -2.99
C ILE A 18 2.23 0.73 -2.95
N LEU A 19 2.36 1.68 -2.02
CA LEU A 19 3.60 2.36 -1.69
C LEU A 19 3.92 2.09 -0.22
N ILE A 20 5.12 1.63 0.06
CA ILE A 20 5.63 1.47 1.42
C ILE A 20 6.62 2.60 1.68
N LEU A 21 6.28 3.48 2.61
CA LEU A 21 7.13 4.58 3.06
C LEU A 21 7.85 4.18 4.34
N LEU A 22 9.15 3.99 4.23
CA LEU A 22 10.03 3.63 5.34
C LEU A 22 10.83 4.87 5.76
N THR A 23 10.79 5.23 7.05
CA THR A 23 11.50 6.41 7.54
C THR A 23 11.94 6.25 8.99
N ASP A 24 13.12 6.78 9.28
CA ASP A 24 13.74 6.85 10.60
C ASP A 24 13.81 8.30 11.15
N GLY A 25 13.23 9.25 10.44
CA GLY A 25 13.38 10.66 10.74
C GLY A 25 12.09 11.46 10.73
N LYS A 26 12.28 12.75 10.97
CA LYS A 26 11.25 13.77 10.87
C LYS A 26 11.33 14.44 9.51
N ASP A 27 10.19 14.59 8.86
CA ASP A 27 10.12 15.45 7.68
C ASP A 27 10.04 16.92 8.13
N GLU A 28 10.83 17.76 7.53
CA GLU A 28 10.77 19.22 7.69
C GLU A 28 10.28 19.84 6.37
N PRO A 29 9.00 19.70 6.05
CA PRO A 29 8.49 20.21 4.79
C PRO A 29 8.45 21.73 4.82
N ALA A 30 9.11 22.32 3.85
CA ALA A 30 8.85 23.73 3.54
C ALA A 30 7.49 23.82 2.83
N PRO A 31 6.59 24.72 3.26
CA PRO A 31 5.35 24.96 2.49
C PRO A 31 5.70 25.31 1.03
N PRO A 32 4.98 24.80 0.03
CA PRO A 32 3.67 24.12 0.05
C PRO A 32 3.73 22.59 0.02
N HIS A 33 4.84 21.95 0.36
CA HIS A 33 5.09 20.53 0.14
C HIS A 33 4.72 19.64 1.35
N SER A 34 3.54 19.83 1.93
CA SER A 34 3.08 18.94 3.01
C SER A 34 2.89 17.51 2.53
N PRO A 35 3.44 16.48 3.20
CA PRO A 35 3.23 15.09 2.86
C PRO A 35 1.77 14.66 2.80
N LEU A 36 0.90 15.30 3.58
CA LEU A 36 -0.54 15.03 3.59
C LEU A 36 -1.24 15.38 2.27
N ILE A 37 -0.81 16.44 1.59
CA ILE A 37 -1.36 16.82 0.28
C ILE A 37 -1.08 15.71 -0.74
N TYR A 38 0.11 15.12 -0.69
CA TYR A 38 0.47 14.00 -1.56
C TYR A 38 -0.31 12.73 -1.21
N ALA A 39 -0.56 12.47 0.07
CA ALA A 39 -1.39 11.35 0.50
C ALA A 39 -2.84 11.47 0.02
N GLU A 40 -3.43 12.66 0.10
CA GLU A 40 -4.77 12.92 -0.46
C GLU A 40 -4.80 12.71 -1.98
N GLY A 41 -3.74 13.11 -2.69
CA GLY A 41 -3.57 12.81 -4.11
C GLY A 41 -3.49 11.31 -4.39
N ALA A 42 -2.70 10.59 -3.59
CA ALA A 42 -2.56 9.14 -3.70
C ALA A 42 -3.90 8.41 -3.53
N LYS A 43 -4.75 8.84 -2.58
CA LYS A 43 -6.09 8.29 -2.40
C LYS A 43 -6.96 8.42 -3.66
N LYS A 44 -6.93 9.57 -4.32
CA LYS A 44 -7.68 9.80 -5.58
C LYS A 44 -7.22 8.87 -6.69
N ASP A 45 -5.93 8.54 -6.71
CA ASP A 45 -5.32 7.63 -7.69
C ASP A 45 -5.41 6.15 -7.26
N LYS A 46 -6.14 5.85 -6.16
CA LYS A 46 -6.29 4.51 -5.57
C LYS A 46 -4.94 3.87 -5.20
N ILE A 47 -4.01 4.69 -4.71
CA ILE A 47 -2.70 4.25 -4.22
C ILE A 47 -2.76 4.18 -2.70
N LYS A 48 -2.53 3.01 -2.12
CA LYS A 48 -2.38 2.82 -0.67
C LYS A 48 -0.95 3.13 -0.25
N VAL A 49 -0.80 3.91 0.81
CA VAL A 49 0.53 4.28 1.35
C VAL A 49 0.68 3.72 2.75
N TYR A 50 1.32 2.57 2.87
CA TYR A 50 1.75 2.00 4.14
C TYR A 50 2.95 2.78 4.66
N THR A 51 2.92 3.16 5.92
CA THR A 51 4.02 3.91 6.53
C THR A 51 4.64 3.09 7.66
N ILE A 52 5.97 2.98 7.65
CA ILE A 52 6.74 2.23 8.63
C ILE A 52 7.75 3.18 9.28
N ALA A 53 7.60 3.40 10.57
CA ALA A 53 8.61 4.10 11.37
C ALA A 53 9.69 3.11 11.80
N ILE A 54 10.95 3.40 11.48
CA ILE A 54 12.09 2.61 11.95
C ILE A 54 12.81 3.34 13.08
N GLY A 55 13.21 2.58 14.07
CA GLY A 55 14.07 3.04 15.14
C GLY A 55 13.34 3.36 16.44
N SER A 56 14.14 3.48 17.48
CA SER A 56 13.70 3.89 18.80
C SER A 56 13.93 5.40 18.97
N ASN A 57 13.18 6.04 19.86
CA ASN A 57 13.44 7.41 20.33
C ASN A 57 14.79 7.51 21.09
N SER A 58 15.81 6.79 20.62
CA SER A 58 17.11 6.73 21.26
C SER A 58 17.96 7.91 20.86
N ARG A 59 18.70 8.41 21.85
CA ARG A 59 19.70 9.44 21.64
C ARG A 59 20.82 8.89 20.77
N THR A 60 21.01 9.47 19.59
CA THR A 60 22.05 9.07 18.64
C THR A 60 23.24 10.04 18.75
N ARG A 61 24.45 9.50 18.69
CA ARG A 61 25.66 10.29 18.61
C ARG A 61 25.83 10.78 17.18
N SER A 62 25.83 12.09 16.99
CA SER A 62 26.09 12.72 15.70
C SER A 62 27.41 13.46 15.76
N TYR A 63 28.26 13.27 14.76
CA TYR A 63 29.51 14.03 14.63
C TYR A 63 29.22 15.44 14.16
N LEU A 64 29.94 16.41 14.70
CA LEU A 64 29.89 17.77 14.20
C LEU A 64 30.87 17.93 13.02
N PHE A 65 30.37 18.49 11.93
CA PHE A 65 31.13 18.73 10.72
C PHE A 65 31.40 20.25 10.57
N ASP A 66 32.55 20.56 10.03
CA ASP A 66 32.84 21.92 9.56
C ASP A 66 32.02 22.20 8.29
N PRO A 67 31.22 23.28 8.24
CA PRO A 67 30.38 23.57 7.08
C PRO A 67 31.18 23.84 5.78
N SER A 68 32.44 24.25 5.91
CA SER A 68 33.31 24.65 4.77
C SER A 68 34.08 23.46 4.20
N THR A 69 34.65 22.61 5.06
CA THR A 69 35.51 21.48 4.66
C THR A 69 34.76 20.15 4.64
N ARG A 70 33.61 20.07 5.32
CA ARG A 70 32.85 18.83 5.59
C ARG A 70 33.62 17.78 6.37
N ASP A 71 34.72 18.17 7.01
CA ASP A 71 35.47 17.30 7.89
C ASP A 71 34.88 17.26 9.29
N VAL A 72 35.10 16.15 9.99
CA VAL A 72 34.65 15.98 11.40
C VAL A 72 35.47 16.94 12.27
N LEU A 73 34.78 17.78 13.03
CA LEU A 73 35.40 18.68 13.97
C LEU A 73 36.07 17.90 15.10
N ARG A 74 37.34 18.20 15.36
CA ARG A 74 38.15 17.59 16.40
C ARG A 74 38.66 18.61 17.43
N LEU A 75 38.75 18.18 18.67
CA LEU A 75 39.39 18.93 19.72
C LEU A 75 40.92 18.99 19.48
N PRO A 76 41.64 19.91 20.13
CA PRO A 76 43.11 20.02 20.00
C PRO A 76 43.85 18.73 20.41
N ASN A 77 43.22 17.87 21.20
CA ASN A 77 43.74 16.57 21.62
C ASN A 77 43.43 15.43 20.59
N GLY A 78 42.84 15.74 19.43
CA GLY A 78 42.48 14.80 18.37
C GLY A 78 41.16 14.06 18.54
N GLN A 79 40.45 14.27 19.65
CA GLN A 79 39.15 13.65 19.87
C GLN A 79 38.07 14.30 19.01
N GLU A 80 37.20 13.49 18.44
CA GLU A 80 36.06 13.94 17.62
C GLU A 80 34.97 14.56 18.50
N ILE A 81 34.44 15.68 18.04
CA ILE A 81 33.35 16.36 18.76
C ILE A 81 32.04 15.67 18.39
N VAL A 82 31.44 15.04 19.39
CA VAL A 82 30.18 14.30 19.24
C VAL A 82 29.09 15.05 19.97
N LYS A 83 27.99 15.31 19.28
CA LYS A 83 26.76 15.85 19.86
C LYS A 83 25.75 14.71 19.99
N VAL A 84 25.15 14.60 21.17
CA VAL A 84 24.02 13.68 21.35
C VAL A 84 22.77 14.42 20.87
N VAL A 85 22.16 13.90 19.81
CA VAL A 85 20.96 14.48 19.21
C VAL A 85 19.85 13.46 19.29
N ASN A 86 18.66 13.92 19.62
CA ASN A 86 17.45 13.12 19.54
C ASN A 86 16.76 13.45 18.22
N TYR A 87 16.58 12.44 17.36
CA TYR A 87 15.82 12.55 16.12
C TYR A 87 14.49 11.82 16.30
N PRO A 88 13.47 12.48 16.86
CA PRO A 88 12.17 11.83 17.02
C PRO A 88 11.55 11.60 15.64
N VAL A 89 11.09 10.39 15.40
CA VAL A 89 10.26 10.10 14.23
C VAL A 89 8.90 10.75 14.43
N ASP A 90 8.41 11.47 13.44
CA ASP A 90 7.08 12.08 13.48
C ASP A 90 6.00 11.03 13.19
N LYS A 91 5.69 10.23 14.21
CA LYS A 91 4.70 9.15 14.13
C LYS A 91 3.31 9.68 13.80
N GLU A 92 2.97 10.87 14.24
CA GLU A 92 1.65 11.46 14.03
C GLU A 92 1.38 11.74 12.55
N ILE A 93 2.36 12.29 11.84
CA ILE A 93 2.23 12.56 10.41
C ILE A 93 2.18 11.26 9.61
N LEU A 94 2.96 10.25 9.99
CA LEU A 94 2.95 8.93 9.35
C LEU A 94 1.61 8.22 9.51
N GLN A 95 1.01 8.27 10.69
CA GLN A 95 -0.33 7.75 10.94
C GLN A 95 -1.39 8.46 10.10
N LYS A 96 -1.30 9.79 9.98
CA LYS A 96 -2.22 10.59 9.15
C LYS A 96 -2.10 10.22 7.67
N ILE A 97 -0.89 10.03 7.15
CA ILE A 97 -0.64 9.62 5.76
C ILE A 97 -1.25 8.24 5.48
N ALA A 98 -0.96 7.25 6.33
CA ALA A 98 -1.51 5.90 6.18
C ALA A 98 -3.05 5.93 6.21
N LYS A 99 -3.64 6.58 7.21
CA LYS A 99 -5.09 6.70 7.35
C LYS A 99 -5.75 7.44 6.16
N ALA A 100 -5.10 8.47 5.63
CA ALA A 100 -5.61 9.22 4.48
C ALA A 100 -5.72 8.34 3.22
N THR A 101 -4.93 7.29 3.10
CA THR A 101 -4.88 6.38 1.93
C THR A 101 -5.49 5.00 2.21
N ASP A 102 -6.28 4.87 3.28
CA ASP A 102 -6.91 3.64 3.74
C ASP A 102 -5.89 2.49 3.98
N ALA A 103 -4.67 2.85 4.39
CA ALA A 103 -3.59 1.93 4.71
C ALA A 103 -3.26 1.96 6.22
N LYS A 104 -2.30 1.12 6.65
CA LYS A 104 -1.88 1.03 8.05
C LYS A 104 -0.52 1.67 8.28
N PHE A 105 -0.32 2.15 9.51
CA PHE A 105 0.96 2.58 10.06
C PHE A 105 1.55 1.48 10.92
N PHE A 106 2.87 1.27 10.80
CA PHE A 106 3.63 0.29 11.56
C PHE A 106 4.86 0.91 12.20
N GLU A 107 5.38 0.24 13.25
CA GLU A 107 6.64 0.58 13.90
C GLU A 107 7.54 -0.65 13.92
N ALA A 108 8.75 -0.53 13.38
CA ALA A 108 9.78 -1.56 13.43
C ALA A 108 10.94 -1.09 14.32
N GLN A 109 11.34 -1.93 15.27
CA GLN A 109 12.48 -1.66 16.13
C GLN A 109 13.75 -2.38 15.67
N ASP A 110 13.57 -3.50 14.96
CA ASP A 110 14.61 -4.38 14.49
C ASP A 110 14.24 -5.00 13.13
N GLN A 111 15.13 -5.83 12.62
CA GLN A 111 14.98 -6.48 11.33
C GLN A 111 13.87 -7.55 11.35
N GLU A 112 13.69 -8.25 12.45
CA GLU A 112 12.65 -9.29 12.58
C GLU A 112 11.26 -8.67 12.61
N GLY A 113 11.10 -7.57 13.34
CA GLY A 113 9.87 -6.77 13.35
C GLY A 113 9.52 -6.23 11.96
N LEU A 114 10.53 -5.78 11.22
CA LEU A 114 10.32 -5.29 9.84
C LEU A 114 9.87 -6.42 8.92
N ALA A 115 10.46 -7.61 9.00
CA ALA A 115 10.04 -8.76 8.19
C ALA A 115 8.58 -9.15 8.47
N SER A 116 8.19 -9.20 9.75
CA SER A 116 6.81 -9.50 10.16
C SER A 116 5.80 -8.48 9.62
N ILE A 117 6.19 -7.20 9.55
CA ILE A 117 5.35 -6.13 8.98
C ILE A 117 5.15 -6.35 7.48
N TYR A 118 6.18 -6.74 6.74
CA TYR A 118 6.04 -7.05 5.31
C TYR A 118 5.10 -8.23 5.06
N ASP A 119 5.21 -9.29 5.89
CA ASP A 119 4.31 -10.44 5.81
C ASP A 119 2.86 -10.03 6.09
N GLU A 120 2.63 -9.15 7.08
CA GLU A 120 1.28 -8.63 7.37
C GLU A 120 0.72 -7.81 6.21
N ILE A 121 1.52 -6.93 5.59
CA ILE A 121 1.10 -6.13 4.43
C ILE A 121 0.75 -7.05 3.25
N ASP A 122 1.57 -8.06 2.97
CA ASP A 122 1.32 -9.03 1.90
C ASP A 122 0.01 -9.78 2.11
N LEU A 123 -0.26 -10.21 3.35
CA LEU A 123 -1.49 -10.89 3.71
C LEU A 123 -2.74 -9.99 3.52
N LEU A 124 -2.66 -8.73 3.95
CA LEU A 124 -3.74 -7.76 3.81
C LEU A 124 -4.09 -7.51 2.35
N GLU A 125 -3.09 -7.32 1.50
CA GLU A 125 -3.30 -6.99 0.09
C GLU A 125 -3.77 -8.21 -0.73
N LYS A 126 -3.30 -9.40 -0.43
CA LYS A 126 -3.80 -10.65 -1.04
C LYS A 126 -5.27 -10.86 -0.73
N SER A 127 -5.68 -10.66 0.52
CA SER A 127 -7.07 -10.82 0.94
C SER A 127 -8.02 -9.86 0.21
N GLU A 128 -7.61 -8.61 -0.02
CA GLU A 128 -8.44 -7.64 -0.75
C GLU A 128 -8.55 -7.97 -2.25
N VAL A 129 -7.48 -8.45 -2.86
CA VAL A 129 -7.50 -8.87 -4.27
C VAL A 129 -8.43 -10.07 -4.46
N GLU A 130 -8.39 -11.05 -3.56
CA GLU A 130 -9.27 -12.21 -3.60
C GLU A 130 -10.75 -11.83 -3.43
N LEU A 131 -11.07 -10.95 -2.49
CA LEU A 131 -12.44 -10.45 -2.29
C LEU A 131 -12.95 -9.72 -3.53
N SER A 132 -12.11 -8.91 -4.17
CA SER A 132 -12.50 -8.18 -5.38
C SER A 132 -12.70 -9.07 -6.60
N VAL A 133 -11.97 -10.17 -6.71
CA VAL A 133 -12.12 -11.15 -7.79
C VAL A 133 -13.39 -11.96 -7.60
N ASN A 134 -13.69 -12.39 -6.37
CA ASN A 134 -14.90 -13.16 -6.07
C ASN A 134 -16.20 -12.35 -6.25
N ALA A 135 -16.15 -11.02 -6.10
CA ALA A 135 -17.31 -10.16 -6.33
C ALA A 135 -17.70 -9.96 -7.81
N ILE A 136 -16.85 -10.36 -8.76
CA ILE A 136 -17.06 -10.14 -10.20
C ILE A 136 -17.75 -11.35 -10.88
N PHE A 137 -17.78 -12.52 -10.25
CA PHE A 137 -18.42 -13.69 -10.81
C PHE A 137 -19.86 -13.83 -10.32
N GLU A 138 -20.79 -13.00 -10.83
CA GLU A 138 -22.19 -13.39 -10.87
C GLU A 138 -22.33 -14.53 -11.90
N GLU A 139 -22.62 -15.73 -11.40
CA GLU A 139 -22.86 -16.89 -12.25
C GLU A 139 -24.17 -16.73 -13.01
N LEU A 140 -24.10 -16.11 -14.18
CA LEU A 140 -25.27 -15.90 -15.06
C LEU A 140 -25.65 -17.15 -15.85
N PHE A 141 -25.02 -18.31 -15.61
CA PHE A 141 -25.29 -19.54 -16.38
C PHE A 141 -26.69 -20.10 -16.16
N ALA A 142 -27.37 -19.78 -15.08
CA ALA A 142 -28.70 -20.27 -14.76
C ALA A 142 -29.74 -19.83 -15.81
N TRP A 143 -29.63 -18.63 -16.38
CA TRP A 143 -30.52 -18.12 -17.40
C TRP A 143 -30.44 -18.87 -18.73
N PRO A 144 -29.26 -19.04 -19.36
CA PRO A 144 -29.14 -19.81 -20.61
C PRO A 144 -29.44 -21.29 -20.41
N LEU A 145 -29.10 -21.86 -19.22
CA LEU A 145 -29.42 -23.24 -18.90
C LEU A 145 -30.94 -23.46 -18.80
N GLY A 146 -31.65 -22.54 -18.13
CA GLY A 146 -33.10 -22.58 -18.03
C GLY A 146 -33.79 -22.49 -19.40
N LEU A 147 -33.31 -21.60 -20.26
CA LEU A 147 -33.80 -21.47 -21.63
C LEU A 147 -33.56 -22.74 -22.46
N ALA A 148 -32.37 -23.32 -22.38
CA ALA A 148 -32.03 -24.56 -23.07
C ALA A 148 -32.93 -25.74 -22.64
N LEU A 149 -33.17 -25.85 -21.32
CA LEU A 149 -34.04 -26.88 -20.76
C LEU A 149 -35.51 -26.70 -21.24
N ALA A 150 -36.00 -25.47 -21.26
CA ALA A 150 -37.34 -25.14 -21.74
C ALA A 150 -37.53 -25.51 -23.23
N LEU A 151 -36.56 -25.20 -24.08
CA LEU A 151 -36.56 -25.54 -25.49
C LEU A 151 -36.54 -27.05 -25.72
N LEU A 152 -35.77 -27.80 -24.94
CA LEU A 152 -35.69 -29.26 -25.00
C LEU A 152 -37.03 -29.90 -24.61
N LEU A 153 -37.67 -29.42 -23.56
CA LEU A 153 -39.00 -29.87 -23.15
C LEU A 153 -40.04 -29.57 -24.24
N LEU A 154 -39.98 -28.36 -24.85
CA LEU A 154 -40.87 -28.00 -25.93
C LEU A 154 -40.70 -28.92 -27.15
N GLU A 155 -39.48 -29.26 -27.54
CA GLU A 155 -39.18 -30.20 -28.62
C GLU A 155 -39.79 -31.57 -28.35
N ILE A 156 -39.64 -32.12 -27.13
CA ILE A 156 -40.20 -33.41 -26.73
C ILE A 156 -41.75 -33.40 -26.83
N ILE A 157 -42.37 -32.31 -26.37
CA ILE A 157 -43.83 -32.14 -26.42
C ILE A 157 -44.29 -32.08 -27.88
N LEU A 158 -43.68 -31.27 -28.72
CA LEU A 158 -44.04 -31.16 -30.14
C LEU A 158 -43.82 -32.43 -30.90
N ALA A 159 -42.74 -33.16 -30.67
CA ALA A 159 -42.45 -34.44 -31.29
C ALA A 159 -43.50 -35.52 -30.95
N ARG A 160 -44.04 -35.49 -29.72
CA ARG A 160 -45.04 -36.46 -29.28
C ARG A 160 -46.49 -36.08 -29.58
N THR A 161 -46.77 -34.79 -29.80
CA THR A 161 -48.16 -34.30 -30.04
C THR A 161 -48.44 -33.94 -31.49
N LEU A 162 -47.59 -33.19 -32.12
CA LEU A 162 -47.82 -32.68 -33.48
C LEU A 162 -47.15 -33.52 -34.58
N PHE A 163 -46.02 -34.17 -34.29
CA PHE A 163 -45.26 -34.99 -35.25
C PHE A 163 -45.36 -36.49 -34.98
N LEU A 164 -46.43 -36.95 -34.34
CA LEU A 164 -46.73 -38.38 -34.27
C LEU A 164 -47.04 -38.82 -35.71
N ARG A 165 -46.05 -39.32 -36.41
CA ARG A 165 -46.28 -40.08 -37.67
C ARG A 165 -46.92 -41.42 -37.26
N ILE A 166 -48.20 -41.53 -37.49
CA ILE A 166 -48.90 -42.83 -37.52
C ILE A 166 -48.32 -43.62 -38.68
N PRO A 167 -47.87 -44.85 -38.50
CA PRO A 167 -47.36 -45.70 -39.59
C PRO A 167 -48.44 -46.03 -40.61
#